data_02fa3737d44f9e985ebf76e0c95d19f1
#
_entry.id   02fa3737d44f9e985ebf76e0c95d19f1
#
_cell.length_a   1.000
_cell.length_b   1.000
_cell.length_c   1.000
_cell.angle_alpha   90.00
_cell.angle_beta   90.00
_cell.angle_gamma   90.00
#
_symmetry.space_group_name_H-M   'P 1'
#
loop_
_entity.id
_entity.type
_entity.pdbx_description
1 polymer ?
#
loop_
_entity_poly.entity_id
_entity_poly.type
_entity_poly.pdbx_seq_one_letter_code
_entity_poly.pdbx_strand_id
1 'polypeptide(L)'
;MNVKIDTKERFSVIKPLESHLSVNMTEELSQLLLGYLQKDIPHIVFNMHTVKSVDELMGENIARIQQQFYEKNVSFVICNLQAAVEQMLDKKELLEVMNVTPSESEAWDIVQMEEIERELLNDE
;
A
#
# COMPACT_ATOMS: atom_id res chain seq x y z
N MET A 1 8.71 12.25 -8.50
CA MET A 1 8.69 10.81 -8.19
C MET A 1 7.99 10.07 -9.30
N ASN A 2 8.61 9.02 -9.82
CA ASN A 2 8.03 8.23 -10.91
C ASN A 2 7.24 7.06 -10.36
N VAL A 3 6.01 6.92 -10.81
CA VAL A 3 5.15 5.78 -10.46
C VAL A 3 4.45 5.27 -11.70
N LYS A 4 4.14 3.98 -11.71
CA LYS A 4 3.26 3.39 -12.70
C LYS A 4 1.92 3.11 -12.02
N ILE A 5 0.84 3.56 -12.62
CA ILE A 5 -0.51 3.35 -12.10
C ILE A 5 -1.28 2.50 -13.09
N ASP A 6 -1.82 1.39 -12.60
CA ASP A 6 -2.63 0.48 -13.40
C ASP A 6 -4.01 0.38 -12.75
N THR A 7 -4.99 1.04 -13.38
CA THR A 7 -6.35 1.10 -12.85
C THR A 7 -7.11 -0.16 -13.22
N LYS A 8 -7.56 -0.89 -12.22
CA LYS A 8 -8.38 -2.08 -12.38
C LYS A 8 -9.85 -1.75 -12.10
N GLU A 9 -10.71 -2.73 -12.25
CA GLU A 9 -12.15 -2.52 -12.04
C GLU A 9 -12.48 -2.16 -10.59
N ARG A 10 -11.80 -2.77 -9.62
CA ARG A 10 -12.12 -2.63 -8.20
C ARG A 10 -11.02 -2.03 -7.35
N PHE A 11 -9.86 -1.78 -7.93
CA PHE A 11 -8.72 -1.20 -7.22
C PHE A 11 -7.72 -0.66 -8.22
N SER A 12 -6.71 0.07 -7.73
CA SER A 12 -5.59 0.51 -8.56
C SER A 12 -4.30 -0.09 -8.05
N VAL A 13 -3.44 -0.52 -8.96
CA VAL A 13 -2.09 -0.97 -8.63
C VAL A 13 -1.16 0.21 -8.82
N ILE A 14 -0.45 0.58 -7.77
CA ILE A 14 0.52 1.68 -7.81
C ILE A 14 1.90 1.09 -7.56
N LYS A 15 2.80 1.31 -8.51
CA LYS A 15 4.16 0.79 -8.45
C LYS A 15 5.14 1.96 -8.53
N PRO A 16 5.86 2.27 -7.44
CA PRO A 16 6.96 3.23 -7.54
C PRO A 16 8.03 2.69 -8.48
N LEU A 17 8.59 3.56 -9.32
CA LEU A 17 9.65 3.21 -10.25
C LEU A 17 11.02 3.67 -9.74
N GLU A 18 11.07 4.10 -8.49
CA GLU A 18 12.30 4.53 -7.82
C GLU A 18 12.95 3.32 -7.14
N SER A 19 14.28 3.22 -7.22
CA SER A 19 15.00 2.16 -6.51
C SER A 19 15.13 2.45 -5.01
N HIS A 20 15.04 3.73 -4.62
CA HIS A 20 15.11 4.16 -3.23
C HIS A 20 13.99 5.14 -2.95
N LEU A 21 13.21 4.89 -1.91
CA LEU A 21 12.21 5.82 -1.43
C LEU A 21 12.80 6.62 -0.27
N SER A 22 13.14 7.88 -0.55
CA SER A 22 13.76 8.75 0.44
C SER A 22 12.71 9.54 1.22
N VAL A 23 13.14 10.07 2.37
CA VAL A 23 12.28 10.93 3.19
C VAL A 23 11.83 12.18 2.42
N ASN A 24 12.62 12.63 1.44
CA ASN A 24 12.26 13.78 0.61
C ASN A 24 11.04 13.53 -0.28
N MET A 25 10.68 12.27 -0.51
CA MET A 25 9.53 11.89 -1.34
C MET A 25 8.25 11.71 -0.51
N THR A 26 8.32 11.92 0.80
CA THR A 26 7.21 11.65 1.73
C THR A 26 5.95 12.43 1.34
N GLU A 27 6.08 13.72 1.07
CA GLU A 27 4.93 14.56 0.74
C GLU A 27 4.27 14.14 -0.57
N GLU A 28 5.07 13.91 -1.62
CA GLU A 28 4.55 13.47 -2.91
C GLU A 28 3.81 12.14 -2.80
N LEU A 29 4.43 11.18 -2.12
CA LEU A 29 3.83 9.86 -1.95
C LEU A 29 2.54 9.94 -1.14
N SER A 30 2.55 10.71 -0.06
CA SER A 30 1.37 10.89 0.79
C SER A 30 0.22 11.51 0.01
N GLN A 31 0.48 12.56 -0.76
CA GLN A 31 -0.53 13.22 -1.58
C GLN A 31 -1.10 12.26 -2.62
N LEU A 32 -0.23 11.50 -3.28
CA LEU A 32 -0.66 10.53 -4.29
C LEU A 32 -1.57 9.47 -3.68
N LEU A 33 -1.12 8.81 -2.63
CA LEU A 33 -1.84 7.67 -2.07
C LEU A 33 -3.10 8.10 -1.32
N LEU A 34 -3.00 9.12 -0.47
CA LEU A 34 -4.16 9.60 0.30
C LEU A 34 -5.21 10.23 -0.60
N GLY A 35 -4.80 10.76 -1.75
CA GLY A 35 -5.74 11.29 -2.75
C GLY A 35 -6.73 10.24 -3.23
N TYR A 36 -6.37 8.96 -3.20
CA TYR A 36 -7.28 7.88 -3.61
C TYR A 36 -8.47 7.73 -2.68
N LEU A 37 -8.36 8.16 -1.42
CA LEU A 37 -9.48 8.11 -0.48
C LEU A 37 -10.67 8.96 -0.95
N GLN A 38 -10.45 9.90 -1.86
CA GLN A 38 -11.51 10.76 -2.43
C GLN A 38 -12.11 10.20 -3.72
N LYS A 39 -11.61 9.07 -4.21
CA LYS A 39 -12.08 8.48 -5.46
C LYS A 39 -13.21 7.47 -5.20
N ASP A 40 -14.02 7.23 -6.24
CA ASP A 40 -15.09 6.24 -6.17
C ASP A 40 -14.56 4.84 -5.91
N ILE A 41 -13.39 4.53 -6.47
CA ILE A 41 -12.72 3.25 -6.24
C ILE A 41 -11.38 3.58 -5.56
N PRO A 42 -11.36 3.61 -4.21
CA PRO A 42 -10.20 4.10 -3.48
C PRO A 42 -9.16 3.03 -3.12
N HIS A 43 -9.47 1.76 -3.38
CA HIS A 43 -8.62 0.65 -2.94
C HIS A 43 -7.32 0.60 -3.70
N ILE A 44 -6.21 0.31 -3.00
CA ILE A 44 -4.86 0.31 -3.56
C ILE A 44 -4.15 -1.00 -3.29
N VAL A 45 -3.48 -1.50 -4.33
CA VAL A 45 -2.39 -2.48 -4.20
C VAL A 45 -1.10 -1.72 -4.48
N PHE A 46 -0.23 -1.64 -3.47
CA PHE A 46 1.02 -0.91 -3.54
C PHE A 46 2.16 -1.89 -3.78
N ASN A 47 2.61 -1.96 -5.04
CA ASN A 47 3.63 -2.93 -5.47
C ASN A 47 5.02 -2.32 -5.36
N MET A 48 5.83 -2.87 -4.44
CA MET A 48 7.17 -2.35 -4.11
C MET A 48 8.29 -3.11 -4.84
N HIS A 49 7.97 -3.82 -5.92
CA HIS A 49 8.93 -4.68 -6.62
C HIS A 49 10.23 -3.95 -7.02
N THR A 50 10.13 -2.73 -7.49
CA THR A 50 11.29 -1.95 -7.96
C THR A 50 12.11 -1.36 -6.81
N VAL A 51 11.52 -1.22 -5.63
CA VAL A 51 12.13 -0.51 -4.51
C VAL A 51 13.14 -1.41 -3.79
N LYS A 52 14.40 -1.01 -3.81
CA LYS A 52 15.49 -1.76 -3.17
C LYS A 52 15.78 -1.30 -1.74
N SER A 53 15.44 -0.06 -1.43
CA SER A 53 15.67 0.49 -0.10
C SER A 53 14.67 1.61 0.19
N VAL A 54 14.40 1.82 1.48
CA VAL A 54 13.44 2.84 1.95
C VAL A 54 14.06 3.48 3.19
N ASP A 55 14.01 4.81 3.28
CA ASP A 55 14.42 5.51 4.51
C ASP A 55 13.47 5.12 5.65
N GLU A 56 13.99 5.03 6.87
CA GLU A 56 13.20 4.62 8.03
C GLU A 56 11.96 5.51 8.22
N LEU A 57 12.12 6.82 8.10
CA LEU A 57 11.00 7.76 8.24
C LEU A 57 9.97 7.58 7.13
N MET A 58 10.40 7.23 5.92
CA MET A 58 9.48 6.90 4.83
C MET A 58 8.73 5.62 5.14
N GLY A 59 9.39 4.61 5.71
CA GLY A 59 8.72 3.37 6.14
C GLY A 59 7.62 3.66 7.15
N GLU A 60 7.90 4.51 8.15
CA GLU A 60 6.90 4.94 9.12
C GLU A 60 5.75 5.69 8.45
N ASN A 61 6.05 6.50 7.43
CA ASN A 61 5.03 7.22 6.68
C ASN A 61 4.11 6.26 5.91
N ILE A 62 4.67 5.24 5.28
CA ILE A 62 3.87 4.24 4.57
C ILE A 62 2.93 3.51 5.54
N ALA A 63 3.43 3.15 6.72
CA ALA A 63 2.61 2.52 7.75
C ALA A 63 1.46 3.44 8.19
N ARG A 64 1.74 4.73 8.33
CA ARG A 64 0.73 5.73 8.70
C ARG A 64 -0.32 5.89 7.61
N ILE A 65 0.08 5.88 6.34
CA ILE A 65 -0.85 5.94 5.21
C ILE A 65 -1.78 4.72 5.25
N GLN A 66 -1.22 3.54 5.45
CA GLN A 66 -2.03 2.32 5.53
C GLN A 66 -3.03 2.40 6.68
N GLN A 67 -2.62 2.93 7.83
CA GLN A 67 -3.51 3.09 8.97
C GLN A 67 -4.68 4.02 8.63
N GLN A 68 -4.44 5.09 7.89
CA GLN A 68 -5.51 6.00 7.47
C GLN A 68 -6.50 5.32 6.53
N PHE A 69 -6.03 4.47 5.61
CA PHE A 69 -6.91 3.67 4.77
C PHE A 69 -7.76 2.71 5.61
N TYR A 70 -7.12 2.03 6.56
CA TYR A 70 -7.80 1.11 7.45
C TYR A 70 -8.91 1.81 8.24
N GLU A 71 -8.63 3.00 8.78
CA GLU A 71 -9.61 3.78 9.54
C GLU A 71 -10.82 4.20 8.69
N LYS A 72 -10.62 4.36 7.39
CA LYS A 72 -11.69 4.70 6.43
C LYS A 72 -12.36 3.46 5.86
N ASN A 73 -11.98 2.27 6.32
CA ASN A 73 -12.48 0.99 5.81
C ASN A 73 -12.21 0.81 4.31
N VAL A 74 -11.01 1.22 3.89
CA VAL A 74 -10.53 1.13 2.51
C VAL A 74 -9.33 0.19 2.47
N SER A 75 -9.27 -0.68 1.46
CA SER A 75 -8.18 -1.65 1.33
C SER A 75 -6.90 -0.99 0.84
N PHE A 76 -5.80 -1.29 1.50
CA PHE A 76 -4.46 -0.89 1.10
C PHE A 76 -3.53 -2.07 1.39
N VAL A 77 -3.08 -2.74 0.34
CA VAL A 77 -2.26 -3.95 0.47
C VAL A 77 -0.92 -3.72 -0.20
N ILE A 78 0.15 -4.00 0.52
CA ILE A 78 1.53 -3.87 0.01
C ILE A 78 1.98 -5.24 -0.47
N CYS A 79 2.67 -5.30 -1.60
CA CYS A 79 3.18 -6.57 -2.12
C CYS A 79 4.57 -6.42 -2.72
N ASN A 80 5.21 -7.56 -2.91
CA ASN A 80 6.51 -7.66 -3.59
C ASN A 80 7.63 -6.89 -2.90
N LEU A 81 7.65 -6.89 -1.56
CA LEU A 81 8.76 -6.27 -0.82
C LEU A 81 10.05 -7.04 -1.11
N GLN A 82 11.11 -6.32 -1.44
CA GLN A 82 12.44 -6.91 -1.52
C GLN A 82 12.96 -7.20 -0.11
N ALA A 83 13.85 -8.19 0.01
CA ALA A 83 14.30 -8.68 1.30
C ALA A 83 14.84 -7.59 2.23
N ALA A 84 15.64 -6.67 1.69
CA ALA A 84 16.23 -5.59 2.50
C ALA A 84 15.17 -4.64 3.06
N VAL A 85 14.11 -4.36 2.26
CA VAL A 85 13.02 -3.51 2.70
C VAL A 85 12.19 -4.21 3.76
N GLU A 86 11.88 -5.49 3.53
CA GLU A 86 11.13 -6.30 4.48
C GLU A 86 11.86 -6.39 5.82
N GLN A 87 13.17 -6.63 5.79
CA GLN A 87 13.99 -6.71 7.00
C GLN A 87 14.00 -5.38 7.77
N MET A 88 14.09 -4.26 7.08
CA MET A 88 14.06 -2.94 7.72
C MET A 88 12.72 -2.69 8.39
N LEU A 89 11.62 -3.00 7.71
CA LEU A 89 10.29 -2.81 8.25
C LEU A 89 10.02 -3.73 9.44
N ASP A 90 10.51 -4.97 9.37
CA ASP A 90 10.38 -5.93 10.46
C ASP A 90 11.18 -5.48 11.69
N LYS A 91 12.40 -5.02 11.48
CA LYS A 91 13.25 -4.52 12.57
C LYS A 91 12.64 -3.32 13.28
N LYS A 92 11.90 -2.50 12.54
CA LYS A 92 11.19 -1.33 13.09
C LYS A 92 9.81 -1.68 13.65
N GLU A 93 9.45 -2.96 13.63
CA GLU A 93 8.16 -3.46 14.08
C GLU A 93 6.96 -2.88 13.27
N LEU A 94 7.23 -2.46 12.03
CA LEU A 94 6.20 -1.89 11.17
C LEU A 94 5.45 -2.96 10.38
N LEU A 95 6.09 -4.09 10.06
CA LEU A 95 5.44 -5.17 9.31
C LEU A 95 4.18 -5.69 10.01
N GLU A 96 4.21 -5.76 11.33
CA GLU A 96 3.09 -6.28 12.13
C GLU A 96 1.80 -5.49 11.92
N VAL A 97 1.92 -4.21 11.63
CA VAL A 97 0.76 -3.32 11.46
C VAL A 97 0.44 -3.06 9.99
N MET A 98 1.19 -3.67 9.08
CA MET A 98 0.99 -3.53 7.65
C MET A 98 0.30 -4.76 7.08
N ASN A 99 -0.52 -4.54 6.04
CA ASN A 99 -1.13 -5.61 5.27
C ASN A 99 -0.23 -5.91 4.08
N VAL A 100 0.58 -6.96 4.18
CA VAL A 100 1.62 -7.28 3.21
C VAL A 100 1.44 -8.70 2.68
N THR A 101 1.59 -8.87 1.37
CA THR A 101 1.59 -10.18 0.72
C THR A 101 2.86 -10.37 -0.09
N PRO A 102 3.26 -11.63 -0.36
CA PRO A 102 4.45 -11.89 -1.19
C PRO A 102 4.29 -11.48 -2.64
N SER A 103 3.08 -11.57 -3.20
CA SER A 103 2.85 -11.35 -4.62
C SER A 103 1.67 -10.42 -4.86
N GLU A 104 1.63 -9.84 -6.06
CA GLU A 104 0.53 -8.97 -6.47
C GLU A 104 -0.78 -9.75 -6.57
N SER A 105 -0.75 -11.00 -7.06
CA SER A 105 -1.98 -11.79 -7.17
C SER A 105 -2.60 -12.08 -5.81
N GLU A 106 -1.78 -12.32 -4.80
CA GLU A 106 -2.29 -12.49 -3.43
C GLU A 106 -2.85 -11.19 -2.89
N ALA A 107 -2.24 -10.05 -3.23
CA ALA A 107 -2.78 -8.74 -2.85
C ALA A 107 -4.16 -8.50 -3.48
N TRP A 108 -4.35 -8.91 -4.75
CA TRP A 108 -5.67 -8.82 -5.41
C TRP A 108 -6.71 -9.63 -4.65
N ASP A 109 -6.34 -10.84 -4.23
CA ASP A 109 -7.24 -11.72 -3.48
C ASP A 109 -7.65 -11.08 -2.15
N ILE A 110 -6.71 -10.45 -1.45
CA ILE A 110 -7.00 -9.76 -0.18
C ILE A 110 -7.99 -8.62 -0.39
N VAL A 111 -7.77 -7.78 -1.42
CA VAL A 111 -8.68 -6.66 -1.71
C VAL A 111 -10.09 -7.18 -1.99
N GLN A 112 -10.21 -8.24 -2.79
CA GLN A 112 -11.50 -8.84 -3.11
C GLN A 112 -12.18 -9.44 -1.89
N MET A 113 -11.43 -10.13 -1.04
CA MET A 113 -11.95 -10.70 0.20
C MET A 113 -12.47 -9.62 1.15
N GLU A 114 -11.70 -8.56 1.30
CA GLU A 114 -12.10 -7.45 2.16
C GLU A 114 -13.35 -6.75 1.65
N GLU A 115 -13.49 -6.64 0.33
CA GLU A 115 -14.69 -6.06 -0.27
C GLU A 115 -15.92 -6.92 -0.02
N ILE A 116 -15.78 -8.25 -0.15
CA ILE A 116 -16.87 -9.19 0.16
C ILE A 116 -17.27 -9.07 1.63
N GLU A 117 -16.30 -8.99 2.53
CA GLU A 117 -16.58 -8.82 3.96
C GLU A 117 -17.35 -7.53 4.24
N ARG A 118 -16.97 -6.42 3.57
CA ARG A 118 -17.68 -5.15 3.71
C ARG A 118 -19.14 -5.26 3.23
N GLU A 119 -19.34 -5.95 2.10
CA GLU A 119 -20.68 -6.15 1.55
C GLU A 119 -21.56 -6.98 2.50
N LEU A 120 -21.01 -8.04 3.09
CA LEU A 120 -21.72 -8.88 4.03
C LEU A 120 -22.12 -8.11 5.29
N LEU A 121 -21.24 -7.23 5.78
CA LEU A 121 -21.53 -6.40 6.95
C LEU A 121 -22.58 -5.34 6.69
N ASN A 122 -22.67 -4.88 5.44
CA ASN A 122 -23.63 -3.84 5.05
C ASN A 122 -25.01 -4.38 4.69
N ASP A 123 -25.14 -5.69 4.49
CA ASP A 123 -26.40 -6.34 4.11
C ASP A 123 -27.34 -6.59 5.30
N GLU A 124 -26.95 -6.12 6.45
CA GLU A 124 -27.81 -6.15 7.64
C GLU A 124 -28.66 -4.86 7.67
#